data_4e9becc964503b6de50a1d11e7c2fd2a
#
_entry.id   4e9becc964503b6de50a1d11e7c2fd2a
#
_cell.length_a   1.000
_cell.length_b   1.000
_cell.length_c   1.000
_cell.angle_alpha   90.00
_cell.angle_beta   90.00
_cell.angle_gamma   90.00
#
_symmetry.space_group_name_H-M   'P 1'
#
loop_
_entity.id
_entity.type
_entity.pdbx_description
1 polymer ?
#
loop_
_entity_poly.entity_id
_entity_poly.type
_entity_poly.pdbx_seq_one_letter_code
_entity_poly.pdbx_strand_id
1 'polypeptide(L)'
;MKKTSYIYLLAILLLGALSSCTSQKKMAYVREITAASADTVNQTFHAQREAHIICGDALTITVNALDLEAVETFNLPVYSPGQVGTDRVYSSYTLQYYLVDKDGCIMFPTLGKIHVEGMTVSQLRDTLTYEISKSVVDPIVNVHFANFQITVLGEVTRPGRYNVTNERVTILDALGLAGDMTPYGKRDNILVAREVNGKMQFERLNINNAGIFSSPFFYLQQNDVVYVEPNGQRAVNSQNISLYLSMITTLGSMATVIISVLNNAQYWKPASTGK
;
A
#
# COMPACT_ATOMS: atom_id res chain seq x y z
N MET A 1 -23.89 54.72 18.39
CA MET A 1 -23.34 53.58 19.10
C MET A 1 -23.70 52.19 18.55
N LYS A 2 -24.77 51.96 17.80
CA LYS A 2 -25.15 50.64 17.27
C LYS A 2 -24.33 50.18 16.03
N LYS A 3 -23.87 51.08 15.15
CA LYS A 3 -23.12 50.77 13.94
C LYS A 3 -21.70 50.21 14.22
N THR A 4 -21.05 50.71 15.24
CA THR A 4 -19.70 50.26 15.65
C THR A 4 -19.71 48.83 16.21
N SER A 5 -20.77 48.43 16.91
CA SER A 5 -20.91 47.08 17.45
C SER A 5 -21.00 45.99 16.35
N TYR A 6 -21.67 46.29 15.22
CA TYR A 6 -21.74 45.35 14.09
C TYR A 6 -20.42 45.17 13.35
N ILE A 7 -19.59 46.22 13.28
CA ILE A 7 -18.26 46.18 12.67
C ILE A 7 -17.33 45.27 13.49
N TYR A 8 -17.36 45.35 14.82
CA TYR A 8 -16.61 44.51 15.71
C TYR A 8 -17.05 43.04 15.63
N LEU A 9 -18.34 42.79 15.52
CA LEU A 9 -18.91 41.45 15.40
C LEU A 9 -18.51 40.81 14.07
N LEU A 10 -18.53 41.56 12.97
CA LEU A 10 -18.07 41.15 11.65
C LEU A 10 -16.55 40.87 11.62
N ALA A 11 -15.77 41.72 12.28
CA ALA A 11 -14.32 41.56 12.38
C ALA A 11 -13.94 40.30 13.19
N ILE A 12 -14.64 39.99 14.29
CA ILE A 12 -14.43 38.78 15.09
C ILE A 12 -14.80 37.52 14.27
N LEU A 13 -15.89 37.58 13.50
CA LEU A 13 -16.28 36.47 12.62
C LEU A 13 -15.26 36.23 11.50
N LEU A 14 -14.72 37.32 10.92
CA LEU A 14 -13.66 37.24 9.90
C LEU A 14 -12.33 36.70 10.45
N LEU A 15 -11.93 37.10 11.66
CA LEU A 15 -10.75 36.57 12.33
C LEU A 15 -10.89 35.07 12.67
N GLY A 16 -12.08 34.61 13.05
CA GLY A 16 -12.37 33.18 13.30
C GLY A 16 -12.27 32.32 12.05
N ALA A 17 -12.57 32.86 10.87
CA ALA A 17 -12.46 32.16 9.60
C ALA A 17 -11.01 31.96 9.12
N LEU A 18 -10.05 32.78 9.58
CA LEU A 18 -8.65 32.73 9.17
C LEU A 18 -7.82 31.70 9.94
N SER A 19 -8.32 31.09 11.01
CA SER A 19 -7.60 30.12 11.84
C SER A 19 -7.67 28.66 11.37
N SER A 20 -8.26 28.37 10.18
CA SER A 20 -8.41 27.02 9.63
C SER A 20 -7.21 26.59 8.77
N CYS A 21 -5.98 26.73 9.27
CA CYS A 21 -4.81 26.12 8.65
C CYS A 21 -4.63 24.70 9.16
N THR A 22 -5.08 23.71 8.38
CA THR A 22 -4.75 22.30 8.59
C THR A 22 -3.23 22.12 8.35
N SER A 23 -2.51 21.69 9.37
CA SER A 23 -1.05 21.52 9.31
C SER A 23 -0.66 20.50 8.24
N GLN A 24 -0.04 20.92 7.15
CA GLN A 24 0.57 20.05 6.11
C GLN A 24 1.64 19.10 6.69
N LYS A 25 2.10 19.37 7.91
CA LYS A 25 3.10 18.55 8.63
C LYS A 25 2.67 17.10 8.85
N LYS A 26 1.38 16.75 8.72
CA LYS A 26 0.88 15.38 8.92
C LYS A 26 0.94 14.50 7.66
N MET A 27 1.34 15.04 6.52
CA MET A 27 1.34 14.30 5.24
C MET A 27 2.72 13.78 4.80
N ALA A 28 3.81 14.19 5.47
CA ALA A 28 5.15 13.76 5.10
C ALA A 28 5.50 12.41 5.75
N TYR A 29 6.19 11.55 5.01
CA TYR A 29 6.76 10.29 5.50
C TYR A 29 8.08 10.53 6.22
N VAL A 30 8.39 9.66 7.19
CA VAL A 30 9.71 9.54 7.85
C VAL A 30 10.29 10.88 8.34
N ARG A 31 9.45 11.72 8.94
CA ARG A 31 9.84 13.07 9.38
C ARG A 31 10.84 13.11 10.53
N GLU A 32 10.94 12.04 11.29
CA GLU A 32 11.70 11.98 12.54
C GLU A 32 13.09 11.35 12.37
N ILE A 33 13.62 11.30 11.16
CA ILE A 33 15.01 10.88 10.97
C ILE A 33 15.92 12.01 11.44
N THR A 34 16.42 11.87 12.69
CA THR A 34 17.56 12.61 13.17
C THR A 34 18.85 11.86 12.83
N ALA A 35 20.00 12.53 12.81
CA ALA A 35 21.30 11.88 12.57
C ALA A 35 21.53 10.67 13.49
N ALA A 36 21.12 10.78 14.77
CA ALA A 36 21.24 9.68 15.75
C ALA A 36 20.33 8.48 15.45
N SER A 37 19.13 8.71 14.86
CA SER A 37 18.25 7.60 14.44
C SER A 37 18.72 6.95 13.14
N ALA A 38 19.41 7.69 12.28
CA ALA A 38 19.95 7.14 11.03
C ALA A 38 21.03 6.07 11.30
N ASP A 39 21.90 6.27 12.30
CA ASP A 39 22.94 5.30 12.67
C ASP A 39 22.33 4.00 13.22
N THR A 40 21.29 4.08 14.02
CA THR A 40 20.58 2.91 14.56
C THR A 40 19.84 2.15 13.44
N VAL A 41 19.20 2.85 12.52
CA VAL A 41 18.54 2.29 11.36
C VAL A 41 19.56 1.56 10.47
N ASN A 42 20.72 2.17 10.19
CA ASN A 42 21.77 1.57 9.36
C ASN A 42 22.28 0.24 9.93
N GLN A 43 22.34 0.08 11.26
CA GLN A 43 22.76 -1.16 11.90
C GLN A 43 21.71 -2.29 11.82
N THR A 44 20.42 -1.93 11.83
CA THR A 44 19.31 -2.90 11.86
C THR A 44 18.91 -3.38 10.46
N PHE A 45 19.31 -2.64 9.42
CA PHE A 45 18.87 -2.88 8.03
C PHE A 45 19.39 -4.17 7.39
N HIS A 46 20.28 -4.91 8.07
CA HIS A 46 20.95 -6.09 7.49
C HIS A 46 20.25 -7.43 7.72
N ALA A 47 19.24 -7.54 8.59
CA ALA A 47 18.83 -8.84 9.13
C ALA A 47 17.64 -9.54 8.44
N GLN A 48 16.73 -8.87 7.76
CA GLN A 48 15.56 -9.52 7.13
C GLN A 48 15.18 -8.84 5.81
N ARG A 49 15.76 -9.27 4.71
CA ARG A 49 15.58 -8.59 3.41
C ARG A 49 14.85 -9.42 2.37
N GLU A 50 14.71 -10.72 2.54
CA GLU A 50 14.14 -11.60 1.52
C GLU A 50 12.86 -12.25 2.02
N ALA A 51 11.92 -12.45 1.09
CA ALA A 51 10.71 -13.22 1.37
C ALA A 51 11.06 -14.69 1.57
N HIS A 52 10.39 -15.34 2.53
CA HIS A 52 10.49 -16.78 2.73
C HIS A 52 9.47 -17.50 1.88
N ILE A 53 9.87 -18.65 1.35
CA ILE A 53 9.02 -19.56 0.59
C ILE A 53 8.05 -20.23 1.55
N ILE A 54 6.77 -20.23 1.20
CA ILE A 54 5.69 -20.86 1.97
C ILE A 54 4.93 -21.87 1.12
N CYS A 55 4.17 -22.74 1.77
CA CYS A 55 3.28 -23.68 1.07
C CYS A 55 2.29 -22.93 0.16
N GLY A 56 2.11 -23.43 -1.07
CA GLY A 56 1.26 -22.80 -2.10
C GLY A 56 1.96 -21.75 -2.96
N ASP A 57 3.22 -21.43 -2.68
CA ASP A 57 4.02 -20.59 -3.58
C ASP A 57 4.32 -21.31 -4.89
N ALA A 58 4.34 -20.53 -5.96
CA ALA A 58 4.80 -20.97 -7.27
C ALA A 58 6.18 -20.36 -7.56
N LEU A 59 7.14 -21.21 -7.87
CA LEU A 59 8.50 -20.82 -8.16
C LEU A 59 8.85 -21.10 -9.62
N THR A 60 9.44 -20.14 -10.30
CA THR A 60 10.11 -20.36 -11.59
C THR A 60 11.58 -20.63 -11.30
N ILE A 61 12.06 -21.78 -11.72
CA ILE A 61 13.45 -22.18 -11.57
C ILE A 61 13.99 -22.51 -12.95
N THR A 62 15.10 -21.87 -13.33
CA THR A 62 15.78 -22.13 -14.59
C THR A 62 17.27 -22.41 -14.33
N VAL A 63 17.77 -23.46 -14.98
CA VAL A 63 19.17 -23.88 -14.90
C VAL A 63 19.82 -23.64 -16.25
N ASN A 64 20.94 -22.93 -16.26
CA ASN A 64 21.76 -22.68 -17.43
C ASN A 64 23.19 -23.12 -17.17
N ALA A 65 23.89 -23.57 -18.21
CA ALA A 65 25.32 -23.85 -18.19
C ALA A 65 25.89 -23.67 -19.59
N LEU A 66 27.21 -23.80 -19.70
CA LEU A 66 27.88 -23.75 -21.01
C LEU A 66 27.43 -24.91 -21.91
N ASP A 67 27.21 -26.07 -21.32
CA ASP A 67 26.65 -27.26 -21.96
C ASP A 67 25.11 -27.26 -21.78
N LEU A 68 24.39 -26.92 -22.84
CA LEU A 68 22.93 -26.84 -22.82
C LEU A 68 22.26 -28.22 -22.76
N GLU A 69 22.87 -29.24 -23.32
CA GLU A 69 22.34 -30.61 -23.29
C GLU A 69 22.38 -31.20 -21.87
N ALA A 70 23.44 -30.89 -21.11
CA ALA A 70 23.57 -31.30 -19.71
C ALA A 70 22.52 -30.70 -18.78
N VAL A 71 21.99 -29.51 -19.09
CA VAL A 71 20.97 -28.80 -18.23
C VAL A 71 19.55 -29.08 -18.66
N GLU A 72 19.28 -29.64 -19.83
CA GLU A 72 17.94 -29.93 -20.34
C GLU A 72 17.15 -30.79 -19.36
N THR A 73 17.78 -31.77 -18.74
CA THR A 73 17.15 -32.69 -17.77
C THR A 73 16.76 -32.03 -16.43
N PHE A 74 17.30 -30.84 -16.12
CA PHE A 74 17.01 -30.09 -14.90
C PHE A 74 15.93 -29.02 -15.10
N ASN A 75 15.57 -28.72 -16.34
CA ASN A 75 14.57 -27.72 -16.66
C ASN A 75 13.21 -28.36 -16.94
N LEU A 76 12.14 -27.68 -16.56
CA LEU A 76 10.80 -28.08 -16.99
C LEU A 76 10.65 -27.81 -18.50
N PRO A 77 10.00 -28.73 -19.25
CA PRO A 77 9.76 -28.53 -20.67
C PRO A 77 8.90 -27.29 -20.90
N VAL A 78 9.27 -26.47 -21.88
CA VAL A 78 8.46 -25.35 -22.32
C VAL A 78 7.38 -25.84 -23.26
N TYR A 79 6.13 -25.85 -22.85
CA TYR A 79 5.00 -26.17 -23.70
C TYR A 79 4.59 -24.97 -24.55
N SER A 80 4.68 -25.12 -25.87
CA SER A 80 3.98 -24.26 -26.82
C SER A 80 2.71 -25.01 -27.26
N PRO A 81 1.50 -24.64 -26.82
CA PRO A 81 0.30 -25.25 -27.37
C PRO A 81 0.16 -24.82 -28.81
N GLY A 82 0.58 -25.69 -29.73
CA GLY A 82 0.34 -25.53 -31.17
C GLY A 82 -1.15 -25.59 -31.44
N GLN A 83 -1.76 -24.51 -31.90
CA GLN A 83 -3.08 -24.57 -32.52
C GLN A 83 -2.97 -25.27 -33.87
N VAL A 84 -3.53 -26.46 -33.96
CA VAL A 84 -3.67 -27.20 -35.22
C VAL A 84 -4.67 -26.43 -36.06
N GLY A 85 -4.22 -25.84 -37.19
CA GLY A 85 -5.12 -25.36 -38.25
C GLY A 85 -5.11 -23.90 -38.64
N THR A 86 -4.14 -23.08 -38.18
CA THR A 86 -3.97 -21.71 -38.70
C THR A 86 -2.51 -21.45 -39.06
N ASP A 87 -2.30 -20.84 -40.24
CA ASP A 87 -0.95 -20.47 -40.78
C ASP A 87 -0.16 -19.43 -39.95
N ARG A 88 -0.63 -19.10 -38.76
CA ARG A 88 0.06 -18.19 -37.82
C ARG A 88 0.19 -18.86 -36.48
N VAL A 89 1.36 -19.39 -36.20
CA VAL A 89 1.74 -19.92 -34.89
C VAL A 89 2.03 -18.73 -33.97
N TYR A 90 1.02 -18.33 -33.19
CA TYR A 90 1.26 -17.49 -32.00
C TYR A 90 1.69 -18.44 -30.87
N SER A 91 2.97 -18.71 -30.78
CA SER A 91 3.53 -19.46 -29.65
C SER A 91 3.67 -18.51 -28.46
N SER A 92 2.69 -18.51 -27.57
CA SER A 92 2.92 -17.98 -26.23
C SER A 92 3.64 -19.04 -25.42
N TYR A 93 4.92 -18.84 -25.16
CA TYR A 93 5.68 -19.69 -24.26
C TYR A 93 5.11 -19.54 -22.84
N THR A 94 4.48 -20.59 -22.32
CA THR A 94 4.04 -20.62 -20.92
C THR A 94 5.18 -21.18 -20.10
N LEU A 95 5.83 -20.33 -19.30
CA LEU A 95 6.80 -20.77 -18.31
C LEU A 95 6.10 -21.66 -17.30
N GLN A 96 6.61 -22.87 -17.12
CA GLN A 96 6.14 -23.76 -16.08
C GLN A 96 6.74 -23.33 -14.73
N TYR A 97 5.99 -23.58 -13.67
CA TYR A 97 6.40 -23.26 -12.31
C TYR A 97 6.34 -24.49 -11.41
N TYR A 98 7.14 -24.48 -10.38
CA TYR A 98 7.13 -25.47 -9.32
C TYR A 98 6.22 -25.01 -8.21
N LEU A 99 5.18 -25.78 -7.91
CA LEU A 99 4.28 -25.51 -6.79
C LEU A 99 4.83 -26.12 -5.52
N VAL A 100 4.95 -25.30 -4.46
CA VAL A 100 5.32 -25.79 -3.12
C VAL A 100 4.13 -26.54 -2.53
N ASP A 101 4.32 -27.83 -2.25
CA ASP A 101 3.28 -28.72 -1.72
C ASP A 101 2.97 -28.45 -0.23
N LYS A 102 2.02 -29.21 0.34
CA LYS A 102 1.60 -29.09 1.74
C LYS A 102 2.71 -29.48 2.73
N ASP A 103 3.67 -30.26 2.29
CA ASP A 103 4.82 -30.68 3.08
C ASP A 103 5.98 -29.69 2.96
N GLY A 104 5.78 -28.54 2.32
CA GLY A 104 6.78 -27.52 2.09
C GLY A 104 7.82 -27.89 1.05
N CYS A 105 7.50 -28.78 0.11
CA CYS A 105 8.46 -29.34 -0.85
C CYS A 105 8.06 -29.02 -2.29
N ILE A 106 9.04 -29.01 -3.17
CA ILE A 106 8.87 -29.03 -4.63
C ILE A 106 9.36 -30.35 -5.21
N MET A 107 8.80 -30.75 -6.35
CA MET A 107 9.31 -31.87 -7.14
C MET A 107 10.22 -31.32 -8.24
N PHE A 108 11.53 -31.47 -8.05
CA PHE A 108 12.51 -30.97 -9.01
C PHE A 108 13.02 -32.10 -9.91
N PRO A 109 13.11 -31.89 -11.25
CA PRO A 109 13.62 -32.90 -12.15
C PRO A 109 15.00 -33.40 -11.71
N THR A 110 15.24 -34.67 -11.88
CA THR A 110 16.52 -35.36 -11.56
C THR A 110 16.85 -35.39 -10.06
N LEU A 111 16.56 -34.34 -9.26
CA LEU A 111 16.86 -34.29 -7.83
C LEU A 111 15.70 -34.80 -6.95
N GLY A 112 14.47 -34.94 -7.50
CA GLY A 112 13.32 -35.43 -6.77
C GLY A 112 12.70 -34.42 -5.83
N LYS A 113 12.22 -34.87 -4.65
CA LYS A 113 11.52 -34.04 -3.66
C LYS A 113 12.54 -33.23 -2.83
N ILE A 114 12.41 -31.89 -2.87
CA ILE A 114 13.28 -30.95 -2.15
C ILE A 114 12.44 -30.13 -1.21
N HIS A 115 12.79 -30.06 0.08
CA HIS A 115 12.14 -29.22 1.06
C HIS A 115 12.62 -27.77 0.90
N VAL A 116 11.68 -26.85 0.68
CA VAL A 116 11.97 -25.44 0.37
C VAL A 116 11.26 -24.45 1.31
N GLU A 117 10.28 -24.93 2.09
CA GLU A 117 9.55 -24.06 3.03
C GLU A 117 10.49 -23.45 4.06
N GLY A 118 10.32 -22.15 4.31
CA GLY A 118 11.17 -21.38 5.21
C GLY A 118 12.50 -20.94 4.63
N MET A 119 12.90 -21.42 3.44
CA MET A 119 14.08 -20.92 2.74
C MET A 119 13.79 -19.59 2.08
N THR A 120 14.81 -18.76 1.91
CA THR A 120 14.77 -17.63 0.98
C THR A 120 15.06 -18.10 -0.45
N VAL A 121 14.72 -17.27 -1.44
CA VAL A 121 15.06 -17.54 -2.84
C VAL A 121 16.57 -17.72 -3.03
N SER A 122 17.38 -16.92 -2.33
CA SER A 122 18.85 -17.04 -2.35
C SER A 122 19.33 -18.37 -1.80
N GLN A 123 18.79 -18.82 -0.65
CA GLN A 123 19.15 -20.11 -0.05
C GLN A 123 18.78 -21.28 -0.94
N LEU A 124 17.60 -21.23 -1.56
CA LEU A 124 17.18 -22.29 -2.50
C LEU A 124 18.08 -22.31 -3.74
N ARG A 125 18.42 -21.15 -4.30
CA ARG A 125 19.35 -21.04 -5.43
C ARG A 125 20.69 -21.66 -5.10
N ASP A 126 21.28 -21.33 -3.94
CA ASP A 126 22.57 -21.85 -3.52
C ASP A 126 22.53 -23.37 -3.32
N THR A 127 21.45 -23.88 -2.72
CA THR A 127 21.21 -25.30 -2.52
C THR A 127 21.14 -26.06 -3.85
N LEU A 128 20.31 -25.54 -4.80
CA LEU A 128 20.19 -26.16 -6.11
C LEU A 128 21.48 -26.08 -6.91
N THR A 129 22.20 -24.95 -6.86
CA THR A 129 23.49 -24.81 -7.51
C THR A 129 24.48 -25.85 -7.01
N TYR A 130 24.55 -26.06 -5.69
CA TYR A 130 25.39 -27.07 -5.10
C TYR A 130 25.00 -28.48 -5.55
N GLU A 131 23.72 -28.85 -5.52
CA GLU A 131 23.29 -30.20 -5.93
C GLU A 131 23.52 -30.45 -7.43
N ILE A 132 23.24 -29.46 -8.29
CA ILE A 132 23.41 -29.59 -9.74
C ILE A 132 24.89 -29.60 -10.13
N SER A 133 25.75 -28.88 -9.41
CA SER A 133 27.19 -28.86 -9.67
C SER A 133 27.88 -30.23 -9.57
N LYS A 134 27.23 -31.24 -8.94
CA LYS A 134 27.71 -32.60 -8.90
C LYS A 134 27.63 -33.30 -10.27
N SER A 135 26.78 -32.81 -11.17
CA SER A 135 26.51 -33.40 -12.48
C SER A 135 26.81 -32.48 -13.66
N VAL A 136 26.77 -31.15 -13.43
CA VAL A 136 26.95 -30.11 -14.44
C VAL A 136 28.10 -29.19 -14.01
N VAL A 137 28.96 -28.84 -14.94
CA VAL A 137 30.05 -27.89 -14.70
C VAL A 137 29.52 -26.46 -14.73
N ASP A 138 29.82 -25.69 -13.68
CA ASP A 138 29.46 -24.27 -13.53
C ASP A 138 27.98 -23.95 -13.85
N PRO A 139 27.00 -24.58 -13.16
CA PRO A 139 25.60 -24.33 -13.41
C PRO A 139 25.19 -22.94 -12.86
N ILE A 140 24.41 -22.22 -13.63
CA ILE A 140 23.80 -20.95 -13.24
C ILE A 140 22.31 -21.23 -12.96
N VAL A 141 21.91 -21.16 -11.69
CA VAL A 141 20.52 -21.38 -11.25
C VAL A 141 19.86 -20.04 -10.98
N ASN A 142 18.72 -19.79 -11.60
CA ASN A 142 17.87 -18.64 -11.33
C ASN A 142 16.58 -19.14 -10.68
N VAL A 143 16.19 -18.49 -9.57
CA VAL A 143 14.96 -18.79 -8.83
C VAL A 143 14.18 -17.50 -8.63
N HIS A 144 12.90 -17.50 -8.97
CA HIS A 144 12.00 -16.35 -8.78
C HIS A 144 10.62 -16.82 -8.35
N PHE A 145 9.91 -16.01 -7.59
CA PHE A 145 8.47 -16.23 -7.36
C PHE A 145 7.68 -15.97 -8.64
N ALA A 146 6.80 -16.89 -9.01
CA ALA A 146 5.90 -16.74 -10.15
C ALA A 146 4.57 -16.07 -9.76
N ASN A 147 4.16 -16.18 -8.50
CA ASN A 147 2.88 -15.72 -8.00
C ASN A 147 2.99 -14.74 -6.80
N PHE A 148 4.13 -14.04 -6.64
CA PHE A 148 4.27 -13.13 -5.51
C PHE A 148 3.28 -11.98 -5.62
N GLN A 149 2.34 -11.94 -4.68
CA GLN A 149 1.27 -10.95 -4.64
C GLN A 149 1.10 -10.38 -3.24
N ILE A 150 0.77 -9.10 -3.19
CA ILE A 150 0.36 -8.39 -1.98
C ILE A 150 -0.99 -7.72 -2.22
N THR A 151 -1.74 -7.47 -1.16
CA THR A 151 -3.03 -6.77 -1.25
C THR A 151 -2.94 -5.45 -0.49
N VAL A 152 -3.32 -4.35 -1.14
CA VAL A 152 -3.37 -3.02 -0.50
C VAL A 152 -4.80 -2.52 -0.50
N LEU A 153 -5.31 -2.19 0.68
CA LEU A 153 -6.71 -1.79 0.90
C LEU A 153 -6.80 -0.47 1.69
N GLY A 154 -7.98 0.12 1.69
CA GLY A 154 -8.31 1.31 2.47
C GLY A 154 -8.00 2.61 1.74
N GLU A 155 -7.50 3.62 2.46
CA GLU A 155 -7.30 4.99 1.99
C GLU A 155 -6.02 5.15 1.16
N VAL A 156 -5.97 4.43 0.03
CA VAL A 156 -4.97 4.56 -1.04
C VAL A 156 -5.65 4.96 -2.34
N THR A 157 -4.90 5.45 -3.30
CA THR A 157 -5.45 5.93 -4.58
C THR A 157 -6.06 4.78 -5.40
N ARG A 158 -5.43 3.61 -5.38
CA ARG A 158 -5.86 2.42 -6.11
C ARG A 158 -5.77 1.19 -5.21
N PRO A 159 -6.80 0.91 -4.41
CA PRO A 159 -6.84 -0.34 -3.64
C PRO A 159 -6.95 -1.54 -4.58
N GLY A 160 -6.23 -2.63 -4.25
CA GLY A 160 -6.23 -3.82 -5.09
C GLY A 160 -5.17 -4.84 -4.69
N ARG A 161 -5.09 -5.92 -5.47
CA ARG A 161 -4.03 -6.92 -5.39
C ARG A 161 -2.97 -6.60 -6.44
N TYR A 162 -1.69 -6.65 -6.04
CA TYR A 162 -0.54 -6.28 -6.86
C TYR A 162 0.43 -7.45 -6.98
N ASN A 163 0.81 -7.75 -8.22
CA ASN A 163 1.91 -8.68 -8.48
C ASN A 163 3.24 -7.98 -8.22
N VAL A 164 4.12 -8.64 -7.51
CA VAL A 164 5.47 -8.17 -7.21
C VAL A 164 6.45 -8.95 -8.06
N THR A 165 7.23 -8.27 -8.88
CA THR A 165 8.25 -8.88 -9.74
C THR A 165 9.63 -8.91 -9.09
N ASN A 166 9.82 -8.11 -8.04
CA ASN A 166 11.08 -8.04 -7.30
C ASN A 166 11.13 -9.09 -6.20
N GLU A 167 12.30 -9.59 -5.89
CA GLU A 167 12.53 -10.54 -4.78
C GLU A 167 12.24 -9.92 -3.40
N ARG A 168 12.13 -8.59 -3.34
CA ARG A 168 11.87 -7.82 -2.12
C ARG A 168 10.86 -6.73 -2.39
N VAL A 169 9.93 -6.58 -1.51
CA VAL A 169 8.95 -5.49 -1.52
C VAL A 169 8.78 -4.94 -0.12
N THR A 170 8.85 -3.65 0.02
CA THR A 170 8.62 -2.96 1.30
C THR A 170 7.18 -2.46 1.37
N ILE A 171 6.73 -2.07 2.58
CA ILE A 171 5.44 -1.40 2.74
C ILE A 171 5.37 -0.09 1.95
N LEU A 172 6.50 0.61 1.78
CA LEU A 172 6.55 1.84 0.99
C LEU A 172 6.39 1.55 -0.51
N ASP A 173 6.98 0.45 -1.01
CA ASP A 173 6.77 0.01 -2.40
C ASP A 173 5.30 -0.38 -2.63
N ALA A 174 4.68 -1.07 -1.67
CA ALA A 174 3.26 -1.44 -1.73
C ALA A 174 2.35 -0.22 -1.82
N LEU A 175 2.60 0.81 -1.01
CA LEU A 175 1.88 2.08 -1.08
C LEU A 175 2.13 2.79 -2.41
N GLY A 176 3.37 2.77 -2.93
CA GLY A 176 3.72 3.31 -4.24
C GLY A 176 2.99 2.61 -5.38
N LEU A 177 2.91 1.27 -5.37
CA LEU A 177 2.14 0.47 -6.34
C LEU A 177 0.65 0.84 -6.30
N ALA A 178 0.10 1.09 -5.10
CA ALA A 178 -1.28 1.54 -4.90
C ALA A 178 -1.52 3.01 -5.26
N GLY A 179 -0.51 3.73 -5.76
CA GLY A 179 -0.59 5.15 -6.15
C GLY A 179 -0.60 6.09 -4.96
N ASP A 180 0.03 5.68 -3.89
CA ASP A 180 0.17 6.38 -2.61
C ASP A 180 -1.14 6.49 -1.79
N MET A 181 -0.97 6.89 -0.55
CA MET A 181 -2.08 7.13 0.37
C MET A 181 -2.84 8.39 0.02
N THR A 182 -4.17 8.35 0.15
CA THR A 182 -4.96 9.57 0.03
C THR A 182 -4.68 10.54 1.20
N PRO A 183 -5.06 11.83 1.10
CA PRO A 183 -4.96 12.77 2.21
C PRO A 183 -5.74 12.34 3.46
N TYR A 184 -6.68 11.41 3.30
CA TYR A 184 -7.52 10.90 4.37
C TYR A 184 -6.96 9.63 5.04
N GLY A 185 -5.87 9.07 4.54
CA GLY A 185 -5.21 7.91 5.14
C GLY A 185 -4.43 8.27 6.40
N LYS A 186 -4.53 7.44 7.44
CA LYS A 186 -3.73 7.54 8.66
C LYS A 186 -2.33 6.98 8.43
N ARG A 187 -1.32 7.86 8.40
CA ARG A 187 0.09 7.51 8.20
C ARG A 187 0.77 6.92 9.43
N ASP A 188 0.19 7.14 10.59
CA ASP A 188 0.66 6.65 11.89
C ASP A 188 0.06 5.29 12.28
N ASN A 189 -0.85 4.73 11.47
CA ASN A 189 -1.60 3.53 11.80
C ASN A 189 -1.95 2.70 10.57
N ILE A 190 -0.93 2.12 9.93
CA ILE A 190 -1.10 1.21 8.80
C ILE A 190 -1.07 -0.21 9.36
N LEU A 191 -2.13 -0.97 9.16
CA LEU A 191 -2.22 -2.35 9.56
C LEU A 191 -1.63 -3.26 8.48
N VAL A 192 -0.71 -4.13 8.88
CA VAL A 192 -0.26 -5.24 8.04
C VAL A 192 -0.74 -6.54 8.66
N ALA A 193 -1.38 -7.37 7.87
CA ALA A 193 -1.83 -8.69 8.26
C ALA A 193 -1.07 -9.74 7.44
N ARG A 194 -0.50 -10.73 8.14
CA ARG A 194 0.32 -11.81 7.58
C ARG A 194 -0.13 -13.15 8.16
N GLU A 195 -0.23 -14.15 7.33
CA GLU A 195 -0.41 -15.51 7.79
C GLU A 195 0.95 -16.19 8.02
N VAL A 196 1.16 -16.71 9.23
CA VAL A 196 2.36 -17.44 9.62
C VAL A 196 1.92 -18.73 10.30
N ASN A 197 2.28 -19.88 9.74
CA ASN A 197 1.94 -21.20 10.29
C ASN A 197 0.43 -21.38 10.56
N GLY A 198 -0.44 -20.93 9.65
CA GLY A 198 -1.90 -21.03 9.76
C GLY A 198 -2.51 -20.08 10.78
N LYS A 199 -1.76 -19.10 11.29
CA LYS A 199 -2.24 -18.08 12.24
C LYS A 199 -2.04 -16.69 11.67
N MET A 200 -3.07 -15.84 11.78
CA MET A 200 -2.97 -14.45 11.39
C MET A 200 -2.20 -13.64 12.42
N GLN A 201 -1.14 -12.97 11.98
CA GLN A 201 -0.38 -11.99 12.74
C GLN A 201 -0.71 -10.60 12.22
N PHE A 202 -0.81 -9.63 13.12
CA PHE A 202 -1.15 -8.26 12.80
C PHE A 202 -0.11 -7.32 13.41
N GLU A 203 0.36 -6.37 12.62
CA GLU A 203 1.25 -5.30 13.08
C GLU A 203 0.70 -3.95 12.63
N ARG A 204 0.83 -2.94 13.49
CA ARG A 204 0.47 -1.56 13.17
C ARG A 204 1.72 -0.73 13.00
N LEU A 205 1.93 -0.23 11.80
CA LEU A 205 3.12 0.51 11.41
C LEU A 205 2.85 2.01 11.33
N ASN A 206 3.82 2.78 11.80
CA ASN A 206 3.83 4.23 11.70
C ASN A 206 4.90 4.66 10.69
N ILE A 207 4.47 5.09 9.48
CA ILE A 207 5.41 5.52 8.43
C ILE A 207 5.95 6.93 8.63
N ASN A 208 5.49 7.68 9.65
CA ASN A 208 6.07 8.97 10.01
C ASN A 208 7.36 8.82 10.82
N ASN A 209 7.59 7.65 11.42
CA ASN A 209 8.69 7.38 12.33
C ASN A 209 9.72 6.45 11.68
N ALA A 210 11.00 6.71 11.95
CA ALA A 210 12.13 5.89 11.49
C ALA A 210 12.09 4.44 12.05
N GLY A 211 11.38 4.21 13.15
CA GLY A 211 11.18 2.87 13.72
C GLY A 211 10.53 1.87 12.78
N ILE A 212 9.85 2.32 11.72
CA ILE A 212 9.28 1.43 10.70
C ILE A 212 10.33 0.53 10.06
N PHE A 213 11.55 1.03 9.86
CA PHE A 213 12.63 0.28 9.23
C PHE A 213 13.14 -0.90 10.08
N SER A 214 12.85 -0.90 11.38
CA SER A 214 13.21 -1.97 12.32
C SER A 214 12.07 -2.98 12.51
N SER A 215 10.89 -2.75 11.94
CA SER A 215 9.77 -3.67 12.06
C SER A 215 9.99 -4.91 11.19
N PRO A 216 9.67 -6.13 11.68
CA PRO A 216 9.68 -7.35 10.88
C PRO A 216 8.62 -7.34 9.76
N PHE A 217 7.64 -6.41 9.80
CA PHE A 217 6.62 -6.21 8.79
C PHE A 217 6.97 -5.10 7.78
N PHE A 218 8.16 -4.50 7.87
CA PHE A 218 8.61 -3.52 6.88
C PHE A 218 8.80 -4.16 5.51
N TYR A 219 9.41 -5.35 5.45
CA TYR A 219 9.47 -6.19 4.26
C TYR A 219 8.24 -7.08 4.22
N LEU A 220 7.48 -6.93 3.15
CA LEU A 220 6.26 -7.69 2.96
C LEU A 220 6.58 -9.10 2.45
N GLN A 221 5.71 -10.03 2.80
CA GLN A 221 5.76 -11.44 2.39
C GLN A 221 4.61 -11.74 1.43
N GLN A 222 4.65 -12.91 0.83
CA GLN A 222 3.59 -13.43 -0.03
C GLN A 222 2.23 -13.39 0.68
N ASN A 223 1.21 -12.89 0.00
CA ASN A 223 -0.17 -12.75 0.48
C ASN A 223 -0.38 -11.76 1.64
N ASP A 224 0.61 -10.94 2.00
CA ASP A 224 0.40 -9.88 3.00
C ASP A 224 -0.72 -8.94 2.57
N VAL A 225 -1.50 -8.50 3.55
CA VAL A 225 -2.55 -7.49 3.38
C VAL A 225 -2.13 -6.23 4.12
N VAL A 226 -1.99 -5.14 3.38
CA VAL A 226 -1.73 -3.79 3.89
C VAL A 226 -3.04 -3.02 3.90
N TYR A 227 -3.48 -2.59 5.06
CA TYR A 227 -4.71 -1.81 5.20
C TYR A 227 -4.42 -0.42 5.77
N VAL A 228 -4.78 0.60 5.01
CA VAL A 228 -4.66 2.00 5.39
C VAL A 228 -5.99 2.48 5.96
N GLU A 229 -6.02 2.76 7.27
CA GLU A 229 -7.22 3.26 7.93
C GLU A 229 -7.56 4.68 7.47
N PRO A 230 -8.86 5.00 7.30
CA PRO A 230 -9.32 6.37 7.09
C PRO A 230 -9.17 7.21 8.36
N ASN A 231 -8.87 8.50 8.18
CA ASN A 231 -8.93 9.47 9.27
C ASN A 231 -10.38 9.96 9.52
N GLY A 232 -10.61 10.65 10.65
CA GLY A 232 -11.93 11.17 11.00
C GLY A 232 -12.52 12.15 9.98
N GLN A 233 -11.69 12.83 9.17
CA GLN A 233 -12.18 13.78 8.14
C GLN A 233 -12.87 13.06 6.99
N ARG A 234 -12.49 11.81 6.68
CA ARG A 234 -13.18 10.99 5.67
C ARG A 234 -14.62 10.68 6.11
N ALA A 235 -14.83 10.33 7.37
CA ALA A 235 -16.15 10.06 7.94
C ALA A 235 -17.03 11.31 7.91
N VAL A 236 -16.44 12.47 8.20
CA VAL A 236 -17.15 13.77 8.19
C VAL A 236 -17.50 14.19 6.76
N ASN A 237 -16.61 14.04 5.78
CA ASN A 237 -16.91 14.36 4.38
C ASN A 237 -17.94 13.43 3.73
N SER A 238 -18.10 12.20 4.23
CA SER A 238 -19.15 11.29 3.76
C SER A 238 -20.54 11.67 4.27
N GLN A 239 -20.62 12.47 5.34
CA GLN A 239 -21.86 12.97 5.91
C GLN A 239 -22.16 14.37 5.36
N ASN A 240 -22.61 14.50 4.14
CA ASN A 240 -23.24 15.69 3.52
C ASN A 240 -23.02 17.05 4.22
N ILE A 241 -21.79 17.37 4.65
CA ILE A 241 -21.42 18.64 5.30
C ILE A 241 -21.82 19.84 4.44
N SER A 242 -21.77 19.68 3.11
CA SER A 242 -22.24 20.69 2.18
C SER A 242 -23.70 21.06 2.40
N LEU A 243 -24.56 20.12 2.78
CA LEU A 243 -25.96 20.38 3.12
C LEU A 243 -26.09 21.17 4.42
N TYR A 244 -25.33 20.84 5.46
CA TYR A 244 -25.37 21.61 6.72
C TYR A 244 -24.83 23.02 6.53
N LEU A 245 -23.73 23.18 5.77
CA LEU A 245 -23.19 24.51 5.46
C LEU A 245 -24.17 25.35 4.61
N SER A 246 -24.85 24.75 3.63
CA SER A 246 -25.88 25.48 2.85
C SER A 246 -27.08 25.82 3.67
N MET A 247 -27.52 25.00 4.62
CA MET A 247 -28.61 25.34 5.56
C MET A 247 -28.21 26.50 6.48
N ILE A 248 -26.98 26.52 7.01
CA ILE A 248 -26.51 27.64 7.85
C ILE A 248 -26.41 28.93 7.05
N THR A 249 -25.93 28.90 5.81
CA THR A 249 -25.83 30.08 4.96
C THR A 249 -27.23 30.62 4.54
N THR A 250 -28.20 29.75 4.24
CA THR A 250 -29.57 30.14 3.93
C THR A 250 -30.28 30.73 5.14
N LEU A 251 -30.12 30.13 6.34
CA LEU A 251 -30.69 30.68 7.57
C LEU A 251 -30.04 32.03 7.92
N GLY A 252 -28.74 32.18 7.73
CA GLY A 252 -28.02 33.44 7.93
C GLY A 252 -28.48 34.53 6.97
N SER A 253 -28.72 34.23 5.69
CA SER A 253 -29.23 35.17 4.71
C SER A 253 -30.70 35.58 5.00
N MET A 254 -31.57 34.64 5.41
CA MET A 254 -32.92 34.95 5.85
C MET A 254 -32.92 35.88 7.06
N ALA A 255 -32.07 35.65 8.05
CA ALA A 255 -31.95 36.47 9.25
C ALA A 255 -31.54 37.92 8.87
N THR A 256 -30.60 38.10 7.95
CA THR A 256 -30.17 39.43 7.49
C THR A 256 -31.26 40.17 6.74
N VAL A 257 -32.05 39.47 5.92
CA VAL A 257 -33.22 40.08 5.23
C VAL A 257 -34.29 40.52 6.24
N ILE A 258 -34.63 39.68 7.20
CA ILE A 258 -35.60 40.00 8.25
C ILE A 258 -35.14 41.21 9.07
N ILE A 259 -33.89 41.27 9.48
CA ILE A 259 -33.31 42.41 10.22
C ILE A 259 -33.36 43.68 9.34
N SER A 260 -33.07 43.58 8.05
CA SER A 260 -33.16 44.72 7.13
C SER A 260 -34.58 45.26 6.97
N VAL A 261 -35.55 44.36 6.84
CA VAL A 261 -36.99 44.75 6.72
C VAL A 261 -37.47 45.39 8.03
N LEU A 262 -37.15 44.84 9.19
CA LEU A 262 -37.53 45.37 10.49
C LEU A 262 -36.90 46.75 10.74
N ASN A 263 -35.65 46.96 10.37
CA ASN A 263 -34.99 48.25 10.47
C ASN A 263 -35.59 49.28 9.52
N ASN A 264 -36.03 48.89 8.32
CA ASN A 264 -36.64 49.78 7.36
C ASN A 264 -38.09 50.11 7.74
N ALA A 265 -38.80 49.18 8.38
CA ALA A 265 -40.16 49.40 8.89
C ALA A 265 -40.23 50.47 10.00
N GLN A 266 -39.13 50.75 10.70
CA GLN A 266 -39.08 51.85 11.67
C GLN A 266 -39.04 53.21 11.04
N TYR A 267 -38.77 53.36 9.74
CA TYR A 267 -38.78 54.59 9.00
C TYR A 267 -40.19 54.93 8.43
N TRP A 268 -41.11 53.95 8.43
CA TRP A 268 -42.51 54.13 7.97
C TRP A 268 -43.46 54.36 9.15
N LYS A 269 -43.21 55.37 9.98
CA LYS A 269 -44.26 55.91 10.86
C LYS A 269 -45.15 56.82 10.02
N PRO A 270 -46.48 56.56 9.95
CA PRO A 270 -47.38 57.48 9.28
C PRO A 270 -47.30 58.82 10.01
N ALA A 271 -47.19 59.90 9.21
CA ALA A 271 -47.28 61.25 9.75
C ALA A 271 -48.57 61.38 10.55
N SER A 272 -48.50 61.73 11.85
CA SER A 272 -49.65 62.01 12.67
C SER A 272 -50.39 63.16 12.06
N THR A 273 -51.61 62.89 11.58
CA THR A 273 -52.57 63.94 11.19
C THR A 273 -52.81 64.77 12.42
N GLY A 274 -52.25 66.00 12.39
CA GLY A 274 -52.57 66.98 13.38
C GLY A 274 -54.02 67.41 13.21
N LYS A 275 -54.74 67.51 14.31
CA LYS A 275 -55.89 68.33 14.53
C LYS A 275 -55.52 69.30 15.63
#